data_a65ef2a2e3c13cbf4264bc8e3451f367
#
_entry.id   a65ef2a2e3c13cbf4264bc8e3451f367
#
_cell.length_a   1.000
_cell.length_b   1.000
_cell.length_c   1.000
_cell.angle_alpha   90.00
_cell.angle_beta   90.00
_cell.angle_gamma   90.00
#
_symmetry.space_group_name_H-M   'P 1'
#
loop_
_entity.id
_entity.type
_entity.pdbx_description
1 polymer ?
#
loop_
_entity_poly.entity_id
_entity_poly.type
_entity_poly.pdbx_seq_one_letter_code
_entity_poly.pdbx_strand_id
1 'polypeptide(L)'
;MKNKSIDTELLLTCLNNEKVMTVDDLKSTLRTQCRMTVFRNLSKLGYISSYSHSGKYYSLKRIARYNKYGIWSYKSALFSKNGTLKKTIKFLIDSSTQGYTASELNSIVKVKVEDALLELVKNKTIIRKKLSGIYIYYATASKLSKKQELTRIGEIQYPDEKM
;
A
#
# COMPACT_ATOMS: atom_id res chain seq x y z
N MET A 1 -27.04 15.03 23.90
CA MET A 1 -25.75 14.31 23.68
C MET A 1 -25.88 13.24 22.61
N LYS A 2 -25.02 13.27 21.62
CA LYS A 2 -24.99 12.20 20.63
C LYS A 2 -24.53 10.91 21.28
N ASN A 3 -25.30 9.86 21.08
CA ASN A 3 -24.91 8.53 21.54
C ASN A 3 -23.75 8.02 20.65
N LYS A 4 -22.58 7.80 21.24
CA LYS A 4 -21.37 7.36 20.53
C LYS A 4 -21.57 6.06 19.75
N SER A 5 -22.41 5.14 20.26
CA SER A 5 -22.67 3.88 19.58
C SER A 5 -23.53 4.07 18.33
N ILE A 6 -24.43 5.04 18.30
CA ILE A 6 -25.25 5.37 17.14
C ILE A 6 -24.35 5.93 16.02
N ASP A 7 -23.44 6.85 16.34
CA ASP A 7 -22.51 7.41 15.37
C ASP A 7 -21.63 6.32 14.75
N THR A 8 -21.11 5.40 15.57
CA THR A 8 -20.28 4.30 15.11
C THR A 8 -21.06 3.37 14.17
N GLU A 9 -22.29 3.02 14.52
CA GLU A 9 -23.15 2.18 13.68
C GLU A 9 -23.52 2.86 12.37
N LEU A 10 -23.75 4.16 12.40
CA LEU A 10 -24.07 4.94 11.22
C LEU A 10 -22.89 4.94 10.23
N LEU A 11 -21.67 5.15 10.72
CA LEU A 11 -20.47 5.05 9.89
C LEU A 11 -20.29 3.65 9.32
N LEU A 12 -20.50 2.63 10.14
CA LEU A 12 -20.37 1.23 9.69
C LEU A 12 -21.35 0.95 8.55
N THR A 13 -22.60 1.36 8.70
CA THR A 13 -23.62 1.16 7.65
C THR A 13 -23.25 1.88 6.37
N CYS A 14 -22.87 3.15 6.46
CA CYS A 14 -22.49 3.95 5.30
C CYS A 14 -21.25 3.38 4.58
N LEU A 15 -20.24 2.98 5.36
CA LEU A 15 -19.02 2.41 4.78
C LEU A 15 -19.26 1.03 4.16
N ASN A 16 -20.14 0.23 4.74
CA ASN A 16 -20.52 -1.05 4.13
C ASN A 16 -21.19 -0.85 2.76
N ASN A 17 -21.97 0.22 2.62
CA ASN A 17 -22.65 0.54 1.35
C ASN A 17 -21.71 1.21 0.35
N GLU A 18 -21.00 2.24 0.76
CA GLU A 18 -20.15 3.04 -0.12
C GLU A 18 -18.76 2.43 -0.35
N LYS A 19 -18.30 1.61 0.57
CA LYS A 19 -17.00 0.96 0.65
C LYS A 19 -15.87 1.94 0.97
N VAL A 20 -15.80 3.07 0.29
CA VAL A 20 -14.73 4.07 0.41
C VAL A 20 -15.36 5.46 0.50
N MET A 21 -14.91 6.26 1.44
CA MET A 21 -15.44 7.61 1.67
C MET A 21 -14.30 8.59 2.00
N THR A 22 -14.51 9.86 1.69
CA THR A 22 -13.60 10.94 2.11
C THR A 22 -13.98 11.43 3.51
N VAL A 23 -13.09 12.23 4.12
CA VAL A 23 -13.40 12.86 5.42
C VAL A 23 -14.65 13.73 5.33
N ASP A 24 -14.81 14.47 4.24
CA ASP A 24 -15.98 15.32 4.06
C ASP A 24 -17.27 14.50 3.99
N ASP A 25 -17.23 13.37 3.30
CA ASP A 25 -18.35 12.43 3.26
C ASP A 25 -18.69 11.91 4.66
N LEU A 26 -17.65 11.56 5.42
CA LEU A 26 -17.82 11.02 6.78
C LEU A 26 -18.36 12.09 7.73
N LYS A 27 -17.90 13.35 7.59
CA LYS A 27 -18.44 14.48 8.35
C LYS A 27 -19.92 14.69 8.04
N SER A 28 -20.29 14.63 6.77
CA SER A 28 -21.69 14.76 6.35
C SER A 28 -22.56 13.64 6.94
N THR A 29 -22.06 12.41 6.93
CA THR A 29 -22.75 11.26 7.49
C THR A 29 -23.05 11.44 8.98
N LEU A 30 -22.07 11.94 9.74
CA LEU A 30 -22.20 12.17 11.17
C LEU A 30 -22.78 13.53 11.52
N ARG A 31 -23.05 14.37 10.53
CA ARG A 31 -23.55 15.74 10.71
C ARG A 31 -22.68 16.54 11.69
N THR A 32 -21.37 16.47 11.48
CA THR A 32 -20.38 17.15 12.33
C THR A 32 -19.35 17.89 11.46
N GLN A 33 -18.79 18.97 11.98
CA GLN A 33 -17.64 19.64 11.38
C GLN A 33 -16.34 19.21 12.07
N CYS A 34 -16.42 18.39 13.11
CA CYS A 34 -15.28 18.01 13.93
C CYS A 34 -14.58 16.77 13.36
N ARG A 35 -13.38 16.98 12.84
CA ARG A 35 -12.54 15.91 12.30
C ARG A 35 -12.24 14.84 13.37
N MET A 36 -12.00 15.26 14.60
CA MET A 36 -11.69 14.34 15.70
C MET A 36 -12.84 13.39 15.99
N THR A 37 -14.09 13.86 15.87
CA THR A 37 -15.28 13.03 16.06
C THR A 37 -15.31 11.91 15.03
N VAL A 38 -15.02 12.22 13.77
CA VAL A 38 -14.96 11.25 12.68
C VAL A 38 -13.91 10.17 12.99
N PHE A 39 -12.68 10.58 13.29
CA PHE A 39 -11.59 9.63 13.51
C PHE A 39 -11.75 8.82 14.79
N ARG A 40 -12.36 9.38 15.81
CA ARG A 40 -12.67 8.63 17.03
C ARG A 40 -13.59 7.44 16.70
N ASN A 41 -14.60 7.66 15.90
CA ASN A 41 -15.54 6.61 15.50
C ASN A 41 -14.89 5.61 14.52
N LEU A 42 -14.11 6.11 13.57
CA LEU A 42 -13.34 5.23 12.65
C LEU A 42 -12.38 4.33 13.41
N SER A 43 -11.69 4.86 14.41
CA SER A 43 -10.75 4.09 15.22
C SER A 43 -11.42 2.92 15.94
N LYS A 44 -12.65 3.11 16.40
CA LYS A 44 -13.41 2.04 17.04
C LYS A 44 -13.74 0.91 16.07
N LEU A 45 -13.94 1.23 14.81
CA LEU A 45 -14.27 0.25 13.77
C LEU A 45 -13.03 -0.41 13.15
N GLY A 46 -11.85 0.19 13.31
CA GLY A 46 -10.64 -0.26 12.65
C GLY A 46 -10.60 0.17 11.19
N TYR A 47 -10.03 1.32 10.92
CA TYR A 47 -10.03 1.92 9.58
C TYR A 47 -8.70 1.83 8.88
N ILE A 48 -8.74 2.04 7.57
CA ILE A 48 -7.58 2.16 6.70
C ILE A 48 -7.72 3.43 5.86
N SER A 49 -6.58 4.00 5.46
CA SER A 49 -6.56 5.12 4.53
C SER A 49 -5.80 4.72 3.27
N SER A 50 -6.15 5.35 2.14
CA SER A 50 -5.50 5.07 0.87
C SER A 50 -4.03 5.50 0.88
N TYR A 51 -3.16 4.77 0.17
CA TYR A 51 -1.80 5.25 -0.09
C TYR A 51 -1.76 6.12 -1.35
N SER A 52 -2.83 6.12 -2.13
CA SER A 52 -3.02 7.01 -3.27
C SER A 52 -3.74 8.28 -2.83
N HIS A 53 -3.73 9.29 -3.69
CA HIS A 53 -4.49 10.53 -3.48
C HIS A 53 -4.20 11.20 -2.13
N SER A 54 -2.95 11.16 -1.68
CA SER A 54 -2.50 11.77 -0.42
C SER A 54 -3.32 11.31 0.80
N GLY A 55 -3.80 10.07 0.76
CA GLY A 55 -4.51 9.46 1.90
C GLY A 55 -5.92 9.97 2.13
N LYS A 56 -6.55 10.57 1.12
CA LYS A 56 -7.86 11.20 1.33
C LYS A 56 -9.05 10.23 1.39
N TYR A 57 -8.87 8.98 1.01
CA TYR A 57 -9.93 7.97 1.03
C TYR A 57 -9.79 7.05 2.22
N TYR A 58 -10.92 6.71 2.81
CA TYR A 58 -10.99 5.88 4.02
C TYR A 58 -11.93 4.71 3.81
N SER A 59 -11.60 3.60 4.42
CA SER A 59 -12.43 2.40 4.46
C SER A 59 -12.18 1.67 5.76
N LEU A 60 -12.74 0.49 5.91
CA LEU A 60 -12.56 -0.33 7.10
C LEU A 60 -11.74 -1.58 6.75
N LYS A 61 -10.94 -2.03 7.69
CA LYS A 61 -10.14 -3.26 7.54
C LYS A 61 -11.01 -4.45 7.12
N ARG A 62 -12.22 -4.55 7.66
CA ARG A 62 -13.15 -5.65 7.37
C ARG A 62 -13.73 -5.61 5.95
N ILE A 63 -13.70 -4.44 5.30
CA ILE A 63 -14.26 -4.24 3.94
C ILE A 63 -13.21 -4.56 2.87
N ALA A 64 -11.94 -4.28 3.15
CA ALA A 64 -10.86 -4.43 2.17
C ALA A 64 -10.74 -5.86 1.63
N ARG A 65 -10.49 -5.97 0.33
CA ARG A 65 -10.26 -7.26 -0.37
C ARG A 65 -8.91 -7.20 -1.06
N TYR A 66 -7.87 -7.56 -0.34
CA TYR A 66 -6.49 -7.47 -0.83
C TYR A 66 -6.18 -8.58 -1.85
N ASN A 67 -5.42 -8.20 -2.88
CA ASN A 67 -4.92 -9.17 -3.86
C ASN A 67 -3.66 -9.87 -3.33
N LYS A 68 -2.99 -10.65 -4.18
CA LYS A 68 -1.76 -11.39 -3.78
C LYS A 68 -0.61 -10.49 -3.34
N TYR A 69 -0.63 -9.22 -3.74
CA TYR A 69 0.40 -8.24 -3.36
C TYR A 69 0.00 -7.44 -2.11
N GLY A 70 -1.16 -7.73 -1.52
CA GLY A 70 -1.66 -7.00 -0.38
C GLY A 70 -2.23 -5.63 -0.73
N ILE A 71 -2.75 -5.48 -1.95
CA ILE A 71 -3.29 -4.23 -2.46
C ILE A 71 -4.77 -4.40 -2.80
N TRP A 72 -5.58 -3.44 -2.39
CA TRP A 72 -6.99 -3.37 -2.73
C TRP A 72 -7.26 -2.09 -3.52
N SER A 73 -7.81 -2.26 -4.71
CA SER A 73 -8.20 -1.15 -5.58
C SER A 73 -9.73 -1.08 -5.60
N TYR A 74 -10.26 0.07 -5.22
CA TYR A 74 -11.70 0.32 -5.28
C TYR A 74 -11.93 1.65 -5.98
N LYS A 75 -12.50 1.58 -7.19
CA LYS A 75 -12.56 2.73 -8.10
C LYS A 75 -11.13 3.24 -8.31
N SER A 76 -10.84 4.51 -8.03
CA SER A 76 -9.47 5.03 -8.15
C SER A 76 -8.67 4.99 -6.86
N ALA A 77 -9.30 4.63 -5.74
CA ALA A 77 -8.63 4.58 -4.44
C ALA A 77 -7.82 3.28 -4.30
N LEU A 78 -6.60 3.39 -3.76
CA LEU A 78 -5.69 2.27 -3.58
C LEU A 78 -5.29 2.15 -2.11
N PHE A 79 -5.46 0.95 -1.58
CA PHE A 79 -5.17 0.63 -0.18
C PHE A 79 -4.18 -0.50 -0.10
N SER A 80 -3.32 -0.46 0.90
CA SER A 80 -2.35 -1.52 1.14
C SER A 80 -2.53 -2.12 2.53
N LYS A 81 -2.45 -3.44 2.59
CA LYS A 81 -2.36 -4.18 3.84
C LYS A 81 -1.21 -3.67 4.71
N ASN A 82 -0.15 -3.16 4.11
CA ASN A 82 1.03 -2.66 4.80
C ASN A 82 0.94 -1.17 5.16
N GLY A 83 -0.14 -0.50 4.76
CA GLY A 83 -0.40 0.90 5.10
C GLY A 83 0.14 1.87 4.06
N THR A 84 1.34 2.40 4.28
CA THR A 84 1.93 3.43 3.40
C THR A 84 2.55 2.81 2.15
N LEU A 85 2.77 3.64 1.13
CA LEU A 85 3.44 3.22 -0.10
C LEU A 85 4.85 2.70 0.19
N LYS A 86 5.62 3.38 1.03
CA LYS A 86 6.98 2.98 1.38
C LYS A 86 7.02 1.62 2.07
N LYS A 87 6.14 1.39 3.03
CA LYS A 87 6.03 0.10 3.72
C LYS A 87 5.62 -1.01 2.76
N THR A 88 4.72 -0.69 1.83
CA THR A 88 4.27 -1.63 0.80
C THR A 88 5.42 -2.03 -0.12
N ILE A 89 6.19 -1.06 -0.60
CA ILE A 89 7.35 -1.30 -1.47
C ILE A 89 8.37 -2.17 -0.75
N LYS A 90 8.70 -1.83 0.50
CA LYS A 90 9.63 -2.63 1.29
C LYS A 90 9.16 -4.06 1.45
N PHE A 91 7.89 -4.25 1.78
CA PHE A 91 7.31 -5.59 1.91
C PHE A 91 7.41 -6.37 0.60
N LEU A 92 7.06 -5.76 -0.52
CA LEU A 92 7.12 -6.40 -1.84
C LEU A 92 8.55 -6.82 -2.18
N ILE A 93 9.51 -5.94 -1.96
CA ILE A 93 10.92 -6.24 -2.24
C ILE A 93 11.43 -7.36 -1.34
N ASP A 94 11.17 -7.29 -0.03
CA ASP A 94 11.63 -8.30 0.93
C ASP A 94 11.00 -9.68 0.64
N SER A 95 9.80 -9.70 0.11
CA SER A 95 9.06 -10.93 -0.22
C SER A 95 9.37 -11.46 -1.62
N SER A 96 10.08 -10.69 -2.44
CA SER A 96 10.34 -11.06 -3.83
C SER A 96 11.44 -12.12 -3.94
N THR A 97 11.42 -12.87 -5.03
CA THR A 97 12.45 -13.87 -5.32
C THR A 97 13.62 -13.28 -6.08
N GLN A 98 13.43 -12.13 -6.73
CA GLN A 98 14.46 -11.56 -7.63
C GLN A 98 14.53 -10.04 -7.59
N GLY A 99 13.99 -9.42 -6.56
CA GLY A 99 13.90 -7.96 -6.48
C GLY A 99 12.90 -7.42 -7.51
N TYR A 100 12.86 -6.11 -7.64
CA TYR A 100 11.96 -5.44 -8.59
C TYR A 100 12.64 -4.25 -9.23
N THR A 101 12.27 -3.98 -10.50
CA THR A 101 12.55 -2.69 -11.15
C THR A 101 11.48 -1.69 -10.73
N ALA A 102 11.74 -0.40 -10.94
CA ALA A 102 10.73 0.65 -10.71
C ALA A 102 9.49 0.42 -11.58
N SER A 103 9.69 0.04 -12.83
CA SER A 103 8.59 -0.24 -13.76
C SER A 103 7.68 -1.37 -13.27
N GLU A 104 8.28 -2.44 -12.77
CA GLU A 104 7.52 -3.56 -12.21
C GLU A 104 6.71 -3.12 -10.99
N LEU A 105 7.33 -2.33 -10.11
CA LEU A 105 6.62 -1.82 -8.92
C LEU A 105 5.49 -0.86 -9.30
N ASN A 106 5.71 0.03 -10.27
CA ASN A 106 4.65 0.92 -10.77
C ASN A 106 3.43 0.14 -11.23
N SER A 107 3.66 -0.98 -11.91
CA SER A 107 2.57 -1.83 -12.40
C SER A 107 1.80 -2.51 -11.26
N ILE A 108 2.50 -2.87 -10.19
CA ILE A 108 1.88 -3.54 -9.04
C ILE A 108 1.09 -2.55 -8.18
N VAL A 109 1.72 -1.43 -7.80
CA VAL A 109 1.12 -0.46 -6.87
C VAL A 109 0.28 0.61 -7.57
N LYS A 110 0.39 0.70 -8.89
CA LYS A 110 -0.41 1.60 -9.75
C LYS A 110 -0.24 3.09 -9.45
N VAL A 111 0.88 3.46 -8.83
CA VAL A 111 1.29 4.85 -8.60
C VAL A 111 2.79 4.93 -8.87
N LYS A 112 3.29 6.15 -9.07
CA LYS A 112 4.72 6.39 -9.27
C LYS A 112 5.49 6.05 -7.99
N VAL A 113 6.55 5.26 -8.12
CA VAL A 113 7.35 4.79 -6.99
C VAL A 113 8.73 5.45 -6.89
N GLU A 114 9.14 6.23 -7.88
CA GLU A 114 10.50 6.73 -8.02
C GLU A 114 10.98 7.52 -6.80
N ASP A 115 10.16 8.47 -6.31
CA ASP A 115 10.51 9.27 -5.14
C ASP A 115 10.59 8.41 -3.87
N ALA A 116 9.65 7.48 -3.70
CA ALA A 116 9.63 6.56 -2.57
C ALA A 116 10.87 5.66 -2.60
N LEU A 117 11.25 5.16 -3.78
CA LEU A 117 12.43 4.31 -3.94
C LEU A 117 13.72 5.06 -3.61
N LEU A 118 13.85 6.30 -4.06
CA LEU A 118 15.01 7.13 -3.73
C LEU A 118 15.17 7.31 -2.23
N GLU A 119 14.06 7.59 -1.55
CA GLU A 119 14.06 7.78 -0.11
C GLU A 119 14.39 6.48 0.64
N LEU A 120 13.83 5.35 0.21
CA LEU A 120 14.11 4.05 0.82
C LEU A 120 15.59 3.65 0.66
N VAL A 121 16.19 3.92 -0.50
CA VAL A 121 17.62 3.67 -0.75
C VAL A 121 18.47 4.60 0.12
N LYS A 122 18.11 5.88 0.16
CA LYS A 122 18.82 6.88 0.99
C LYS A 122 18.82 6.49 2.46
N ASN A 123 17.71 5.98 2.95
CA ASN A 123 17.56 5.54 4.35
C ASN A 123 18.10 4.14 4.60
N LYS A 124 18.70 3.52 3.60
CA LYS A 124 19.27 2.16 3.68
C LYS A 124 18.24 1.09 4.04
N THR A 125 16.97 1.33 3.70
CA THR A 125 15.87 0.40 3.92
C THR A 125 15.83 -0.67 2.83
N ILE A 126 16.28 -0.31 1.62
CA ILE A 126 16.47 -1.20 0.48
C ILE A 126 17.80 -0.86 -0.18
N ILE A 127 18.30 -1.73 -1.03
CA ILE A 127 19.50 -1.46 -1.85
C ILE A 127 19.13 -1.54 -3.33
N ARG A 128 19.95 -0.94 -4.18
CA ARG A 128 19.76 -1.02 -5.62
C ARG A 128 21.10 -1.31 -6.31
N LYS A 129 21.02 -2.02 -7.42
CA LYS A 129 22.19 -2.30 -8.28
C LYS A 129 21.75 -2.18 -9.72
N LYS A 130 22.64 -1.67 -10.57
CA LYS A 130 22.39 -1.64 -12.02
C LYS A 130 22.65 -3.00 -12.65
N LEU A 131 21.74 -3.41 -13.51
CA LEU A 131 21.89 -4.59 -14.34
C LEU A 131 21.41 -4.21 -15.74
N SER A 132 22.32 -4.24 -16.71
CA SER A 132 22.03 -3.84 -18.10
C SER A 132 21.43 -2.42 -18.19
N GLY A 133 21.97 -1.48 -17.40
CA GLY A 133 21.55 -0.08 -17.41
C GLY A 133 20.28 0.24 -16.61
N ILE A 134 19.65 -0.75 -16.00
CA ILE A 134 18.40 -0.57 -15.24
C ILE A 134 18.68 -0.88 -13.77
N TYR A 135 18.16 -0.04 -12.87
CA TYR A 135 18.25 -0.31 -11.43
C TYR A 135 17.26 -1.39 -11.03
N ILE A 136 17.77 -2.35 -10.25
CA ILE A 136 16.95 -3.37 -9.60
C ILE A 136 17.08 -3.17 -8.10
N TYR A 137 15.97 -3.22 -7.41
CA TYR A 137 15.88 -2.96 -5.99
C TYR A 137 15.76 -4.28 -5.23
N TYR A 138 16.60 -4.44 -4.20
CA TYR A 138 16.72 -5.67 -3.42
C TYR A 138 16.57 -5.39 -1.93
N ALA A 139 16.33 -6.45 -1.16
CA ALA A 139 16.32 -6.39 0.29
C ALA A 139 17.71 -6.03 0.83
N THR A 140 17.78 -5.42 1.99
CA THR A 140 19.05 -5.04 2.64
C THR A 140 19.78 -6.21 3.28
N ALA A 141 19.06 -7.25 3.74
CA ALA A 141 19.69 -8.41 4.35
C ALA A 141 20.60 -9.12 3.34
N SER A 142 21.90 -9.17 3.63
CA SER A 142 22.93 -9.67 2.70
C SER A 142 22.61 -11.02 2.08
N LYS A 143 22.14 -11.96 2.91
CA LYS A 143 21.83 -13.31 2.46
C LYS A 143 20.66 -13.32 1.48
N LEU A 144 19.62 -12.55 1.78
CA LEU A 144 18.43 -12.42 0.94
C LEU A 144 18.75 -11.66 -0.35
N SER A 145 19.47 -10.55 -0.24
CA SER A 145 19.80 -9.74 -1.42
C SER A 145 20.67 -10.49 -2.44
N LYS A 146 21.63 -11.28 -1.95
CA LYS A 146 22.46 -12.11 -2.84
C LYS A 146 21.63 -13.16 -3.57
N LYS A 147 20.69 -13.78 -2.85
CA LYS A 147 19.80 -14.78 -3.45
C LYS A 147 18.90 -14.15 -4.50
N GLN A 148 18.34 -12.98 -4.20
CA GLN A 148 17.50 -12.23 -5.13
C GLN A 148 18.30 -11.84 -6.39
N GLU A 149 19.50 -11.34 -6.19
CA GLU A 149 20.39 -10.91 -7.30
C GLU A 149 20.74 -12.08 -8.21
N LEU A 150 21.12 -13.22 -7.64
CA LEU A 150 21.46 -14.41 -8.42
C LEU A 150 20.24 -14.91 -9.21
N THR A 151 19.06 -14.90 -8.62
CA THR A 151 17.84 -15.30 -9.30
C THR A 151 17.54 -14.36 -10.47
N ARG A 152 17.67 -13.05 -10.27
CA ARG A 152 17.44 -12.04 -11.32
C ARG A 152 18.41 -12.22 -12.48
N ILE A 153 19.69 -12.39 -12.20
CA ILE A 153 20.73 -12.59 -13.21
C ILE A 153 20.47 -13.88 -14.00
N GLY A 154 20.14 -14.95 -13.30
CA GLY A 154 19.83 -16.23 -13.93
C GLY A 154 18.63 -16.16 -14.87
N GLU A 155 17.60 -15.41 -14.48
CA GLU A 155 16.41 -15.21 -15.31
C GLU A 155 16.72 -14.44 -16.59
N ILE A 156 17.59 -13.43 -16.51
CA ILE A 156 17.99 -12.65 -17.69
C ILE A 156 18.88 -13.47 -18.61
N GLN A 157 19.80 -14.28 -18.05
CA GLN A 157 20.72 -15.10 -18.85
C GLN A 157 20.05 -16.31 -19.50
N TYR A 158 19.03 -16.88 -18.85
CA TYR A 158 18.38 -18.11 -19.31
C TYR A 158 16.84 -17.97 -19.24
N PRO A 159 16.27 -17.03 -20.00
CA PRO A 159 14.83 -16.76 -19.89
C PRO A 159 13.95 -17.95 -20.33
N ASP A 160 14.47 -18.83 -21.21
CA ASP A 160 13.72 -19.97 -21.74
C ASP A 160 13.71 -21.19 -20.82
N GLU A 161 14.53 -21.21 -19.80
CA GLU A 161 14.62 -22.34 -18.85
C GLU A 161 13.47 -22.35 -17.82
N LYS A 162 12.59 -21.38 -17.88
CA LYS A 162 11.49 -21.23 -16.91
C LYS A 162 10.17 -21.79 -17.39
N MET A 163 10.14 -22.47 -18.48
CA MET A 163 8.87 -23.07 -18.92
C MET A 163 8.54 -24.35 -18.17
#